data_b21642f1ee3d1bf2680f30c3b155e928
#
_entry.id   b21642f1ee3d1bf2680f30c3b155e928
#
_cell.length_a   1.000
_cell.length_b   1.000
_cell.length_c   1.000
_cell.angle_alpha   90.00
_cell.angle_beta   90.00
_cell.angle_gamma   90.00
#
_symmetry.space_group_name_H-M   'P 1'
#
loop_
_entity.id
_entity.type
_entity.pdbx_description
1 polymer ?
#
loop_
_entity_poly.entity_id
_entity_poly.type
_entity_poly.pdbx_seq_one_letter_code
_entity_poly.pdbx_strand_id
1 'polypeptide(L)'
;MKRVWVIFLAACLCVVTTNRSGRAETTLEKIHRTGTLTIGTRTGSPPFAYINKNNEWVGFSIDLVEQAILPGLSKKVGKPIKLEKKESTPQTRIPLLTSNAVDLIAETMTDTKERRESVDFSLTFFVTGAQFLVKKGSPIKGIESIAGKRIAAQQGSTNARIIRERVPSAKLLEFPDQPAAFQALVQGQVQAYTNDGIQLAGLKAKAPRPEDWVIVGEFFSREPYGMAMRKNEPDFLQFVNAGLKEAIESGKYFKLYDKWFGPKGEVPYPLTPETKQFLQEQVKTK
;
A
#
# COMPACT_ATOMS: atom_id res chain seq x y z
N MET A 1 -10.73 2.50 90.44
CA MET A 1 -10.11 1.95 89.22
C MET A 1 -11.07 2.17 88.05
N LYS A 2 -10.79 3.17 87.20
CA LYS A 2 -11.65 3.51 86.03
C LYS A 2 -11.01 2.89 84.79
N ARG A 3 -11.71 1.96 84.10
CA ARG A 3 -11.29 1.36 82.86
C ARG A 3 -11.70 2.30 81.70
N VAL A 4 -10.72 2.82 80.96
CA VAL A 4 -10.94 3.61 79.74
C VAL A 4 -10.90 2.62 78.53
N TRP A 5 -12.01 2.55 77.81
CA TRP A 5 -12.10 1.84 76.52
C TRP A 5 -11.71 2.75 75.40
N VAL A 6 -10.63 2.39 74.69
CA VAL A 6 -10.22 3.07 73.47
C VAL A 6 -10.87 2.33 72.30
N ILE A 7 -11.80 3.01 71.61
CA ILE A 7 -12.41 2.48 70.39
C ILE A 7 -11.53 2.87 69.23
N PHE A 8 -10.89 1.89 68.57
CA PHE A 8 -10.19 2.05 67.29
C PHE A 8 -11.22 2.05 66.17
N LEU A 9 -11.45 3.20 65.53
CA LEU A 9 -12.20 3.31 64.28
C LEU A 9 -11.27 2.95 63.13
N ALA A 10 -11.40 1.75 62.57
CA ALA A 10 -10.71 1.36 61.31
C ALA A 10 -11.45 1.99 60.14
N ALA A 11 -10.89 3.07 59.59
CA ALA A 11 -11.36 3.65 58.32
C ALA A 11 -10.95 2.73 57.17
N CYS A 12 -11.91 1.94 56.64
CA CYS A 12 -11.73 1.16 55.40
C CYS A 12 -11.68 2.12 54.22
N LEU A 13 -10.49 2.41 53.73
CA LEU A 13 -10.31 3.13 52.47
C LEU A 13 -10.64 2.19 51.31
N CYS A 14 -11.87 2.26 50.78
CA CYS A 14 -12.23 1.59 49.54
C CYS A 14 -11.49 2.26 48.39
N VAL A 15 -10.37 1.70 47.97
CA VAL A 15 -9.72 2.04 46.72
C VAL A 15 -10.62 1.51 45.59
N VAL A 16 -11.43 2.38 45.00
CA VAL A 16 -12.17 2.10 43.76
C VAL A 16 -11.15 2.04 42.64
N THR A 17 -10.61 0.84 42.40
CA THR A 17 -9.89 0.56 41.17
C THR A 17 -10.88 0.62 40.01
N THR A 18 -10.95 1.74 39.32
CA THR A 18 -11.65 1.83 38.04
C THR A 18 -10.96 0.85 37.08
N ASN A 19 -11.57 -0.33 36.95
CA ASN A 19 -11.21 -1.30 35.92
C ASN A 19 -11.51 -0.62 34.55
N ARG A 20 -10.53 0.11 33.99
CA ARG A 20 -10.56 0.49 32.58
C ARG A 20 -10.51 -0.84 31.82
N SER A 21 -11.67 -1.30 31.38
CA SER A 21 -11.78 -2.38 30.39
C SER A 21 -10.73 -2.15 29.33
N GLY A 22 -9.78 -3.07 29.20
CA GLY A 22 -8.60 -2.92 28.34
C GLY A 22 -8.96 -2.96 26.85
N ARG A 23 -9.64 -1.92 26.35
CA ARG A 23 -9.78 -1.70 24.92
C ARG A 23 -8.40 -1.36 24.37
N ALA A 24 -7.97 -2.07 23.33
CA ALA A 24 -6.74 -1.75 22.61
C ALA A 24 -6.80 -0.30 22.08
N GLU A 25 -5.69 0.43 22.19
CA GLU A 25 -5.55 1.79 21.69
C GLU A 25 -5.78 1.80 20.17
N THR A 26 -6.67 2.67 19.70
CA THR A 26 -6.93 2.84 18.27
C THR A 26 -5.79 3.59 17.58
N THR A 27 -5.73 3.49 16.24
CA THR A 27 -4.74 4.23 15.43
C THR A 27 -4.82 5.73 15.66
N LEU A 28 -6.03 6.31 15.70
CA LEU A 28 -6.19 7.76 15.94
C LEU A 28 -5.75 8.17 17.34
N GLU A 29 -6.04 7.38 18.36
CA GLU A 29 -5.58 7.62 19.73
C GLU A 29 -4.05 7.57 19.83
N LYS A 30 -3.43 6.55 19.21
CA LYS A 30 -1.96 6.45 19.09
C LYS A 30 -1.35 7.67 18.41
N ILE A 31 -1.89 8.08 17.27
CA ILE A 31 -1.39 9.26 16.52
C ILE A 31 -1.56 10.54 17.36
N HIS A 32 -2.70 10.68 18.03
CA HIS A 32 -2.92 11.82 18.94
C HIS A 32 -1.87 11.88 20.06
N ARG A 33 -1.61 10.75 20.70
CA ARG A 33 -0.64 10.65 21.79
C ARG A 33 0.80 10.87 21.31
N THR A 34 1.20 10.18 20.23
CA THR A 34 2.60 10.17 19.77
C THR A 34 2.97 11.33 18.86
N GLY A 35 1.97 11.92 18.16
CA GLY A 35 2.23 12.90 17.09
C GLY A 35 2.85 12.29 15.84
N THR A 36 2.70 10.98 15.62
CA THR A 36 3.35 10.26 14.52
C THR A 36 2.36 9.37 13.79
N LEU A 37 2.37 9.44 12.46
CA LEU A 37 1.78 8.46 11.55
C LEU A 37 2.90 7.61 10.96
N THR A 38 2.88 6.31 11.19
CA THR A 38 3.87 5.38 10.61
C THR A 38 3.24 4.66 9.43
N ILE A 39 3.79 4.82 8.23
CA ILE A 39 3.32 4.10 7.03
C ILE A 39 4.25 2.95 6.65
N GLY A 40 3.67 1.83 6.23
CA GLY A 40 4.37 0.78 5.48
C GLY A 40 4.37 1.14 4.00
N THR A 41 5.55 1.18 3.39
CA THR A 41 5.69 1.55 1.97
C THR A 41 6.89 0.86 1.33
N ARG A 42 7.04 0.98 0.00
CA ARG A 42 8.06 0.27 -0.78
C ARG A 42 9.33 1.08 -0.93
N THR A 43 10.46 0.37 -1.07
CA THR A 43 11.76 0.98 -1.36
C THR A 43 12.16 0.88 -2.83
N GLY A 44 11.47 0.04 -3.61
CA GLY A 44 11.84 -0.24 -5.00
C GLY A 44 10.65 -0.37 -5.96
N SER A 45 9.59 0.45 -5.82
CA SER A 45 8.36 0.40 -6.64
C SER A 45 8.05 1.75 -7.32
N PRO A 46 8.93 2.23 -8.22
CA PRO A 46 8.64 3.45 -8.96
C PRO A 46 7.40 3.25 -9.86
N PRO A 47 6.56 4.30 -10.06
CA PRO A 47 6.65 5.63 -9.48
C PRO A 47 5.83 5.81 -8.19
N PHE A 48 5.38 4.72 -7.51
CA PHE A 48 4.49 4.79 -6.33
C PHE A 48 5.24 5.05 -5.03
N ALA A 49 6.27 4.25 -4.75
CA ALA A 49 7.12 4.41 -3.58
C ALA A 49 8.48 3.76 -3.81
N TYR A 50 9.55 4.53 -3.69
CA TYR A 50 10.90 4.04 -3.88
C TYR A 50 11.92 4.99 -3.24
N ILE A 51 13.15 4.51 -3.04
CA ILE A 51 14.27 5.34 -2.63
C ILE A 51 14.92 5.95 -3.89
N ASN A 52 14.98 7.27 -3.94
CA ASN A 52 15.62 7.98 -5.05
C ASN A 52 17.17 8.01 -4.89
N LYS A 53 17.86 8.56 -5.87
CA LYS A 53 19.33 8.70 -5.85
C LYS A 53 19.88 9.57 -4.71
N ASN A 54 19.04 10.39 -4.08
CA ASN A 54 19.38 11.21 -2.91
C ASN A 54 19.10 10.48 -1.60
N ASN A 55 18.79 9.19 -1.62
CA ASN A 55 18.40 8.38 -0.47
C ASN A 55 17.12 8.86 0.22
N GLU A 56 16.18 9.43 -0.54
CA GLU A 56 14.91 9.90 -0.04
C GLU A 56 13.77 8.98 -0.50
N TRP A 57 12.82 8.73 0.37
CA TRP A 57 11.57 8.08 0.00
C TRP A 57 10.65 9.02 -0.75
N VAL A 58 10.38 8.69 -2.00
CA VAL A 58 9.53 9.48 -2.90
C VAL A 58 8.52 8.58 -3.62
N GLY A 59 7.49 9.18 -4.18
CA GLY A 59 6.51 8.47 -5.01
C GLY A 59 5.08 8.94 -4.82
N PHE A 60 4.22 8.56 -5.75
CA PHE A 60 2.82 8.97 -5.79
C PHE A 60 2.04 8.60 -4.52
N SER A 61 2.24 7.37 -4.00
CA SER A 61 1.55 6.94 -2.77
C SER A 61 1.99 7.74 -1.54
N ILE A 62 3.26 8.13 -1.49
CA ILE A 62 3.82 8.94 -0.42
C ILE A 62 3.27 10.37 -0.49
N ASP A 63 3.34 10.99 -1.67
CA ASP A 63 2.76 12.31 -1.92
C ASP A 63 1.26 12.36 -1.57
N LEU A 64 0.54 11.29 -1.86
CA LEU A 64 -0.89 11.20 -1.57
C LEU A 64 -1.15 11.20 -0.05
N VAL A 65 -0.35 10.49 0.75
CA VAL A 65 -0.42 10.56 2.21
C VAL A 65 -0.04 11.95 2.71
N GLU A 66 1.07 12.51 2.24
CA GLU A 66 1.60 13.80 2.70
C GLU A 66 0.66 14.97 2.37
N GLN A 67 -0.07 14.91 1.25
CA GLN A 67 -0.90 16.02 0.79
C GLN A 67 -2.40 15.82 0.98
N ALA A 68 -2.89 14.58 1.11
CA ALA A 68 -4.32 14.31 1.29
C ALA A 68 -4.68 13.86 2.72
N ILE A 69 -3.77 13.16 3.42
CA ILE A 69 -4.09 12.57 4.73
C ILE A 69 -3.45 13.36 5.88
N LEU A 70 -2.16 13.65 5.79
CA LEU A 70 -1.38 14.23 6.88
C LEU A 70 -1.86 15.62 7.33
N PRO A 71 -2.26 16.56 6.43
CA PRO A 71 -2.78 17.86 6.84
C PRO A 71 -4.05 17.77 7.68
N GLY A 72 -4.97 16.88 7.30
CA GLY A 72 -6.19 16.60 8.05
C GLY A 72 -5.92 16.02 9.43
N LEU A 73 -4.94 15.08 9.55
CA LEU A 73 -4.50 14.55 10.84
C LEU A 73 -3.93 15.63 11.73
N SER A 74 -3.05 16.48 11.19
CA SER A 74 -2.46 17.60 11.94
C SER A 74 -3.53 18.56 12.47
N LYS A 75 -4.55 18.88 11.65
CA LYS A 75 -5.70 19.69 12.06
C LYS A 75 -6.53 18.99 13.15
N LYS A 76 -6.83 17.69 12.98
CA LYS A 76 -7.63 16.91 13.95
C LYS A 76 -6.94 16.79 15.31
N VAL A 77 -5.63 16.61 15.31
CA VAL A 77 -4.81 16.44 16.53
C VAL A 77 -4.41 17.78 17.16
N GLY A 78 -4.47 18.89 16.40
CA GLY A 78 -4.09 20.22 16.87
C GLY A 78 -2.57 20.48 16.94
N LYS A 79 -1.76 19.59 16.32
CA LYS A 79 -0.30 19.73 16.22
C LYS A 79 0.23 19.11 14.94
N PRO A 80 1.41 19.50 14.46
CA PRO A 80 2.07 18.84 13.33
C PRO A 80 2.26 17.34 13.59
N ILE A 81 1.91 16.50 12.62
CA ILE A 81 2.12 15.05 12.67
C ILE A 81 3.36 14.69 11.86
N LYS A 82 4.30 13.98 12.49
CA LYS A 82 5.47 13.41 11.85
C LYS A 82 5.04 12.21 11.00
N LEU A 83 5.48 12.15 9.75
CA LEU A 83 5.34 10.96 8.91
C LEU A 83 6.59 10.09 9.04
N GLU A 84 6.44 8.87 9.54
CA GLU A 84 7.46 7.84 9.53
C GLU A 84 7.18 6.81 8.46
N LYS A 85 8.24 6.36 7.79
CA LYS A 85 8.15 5.39 6.69
C LYS A 85 8.91 4.13 7.10
N LYS A 86 8.27 2.97 6.95
CA LYS A 86 8.89 1.65 7.14
C LYS A 86 8.79 0.85 5.85
N GLU A 87 9.84 0.10 5.55
CA GLU A 87 9.81 -0.79 4.41
C GLU A 87 8.77 -1.89 4.58
N SER A 88 8.00 -2.12 3.53
CA SER A 88 7.07 -3.24 3.41
C SER A 88 7.20 -3.92 2.05
N THR A 89 6.84 -5.20 2.03
CA THR A 89 6.77 -6.02 0.81
C THR A 89 5.37 -6.62 0.69
N PRO A 90 4.96 -7.18 -0.45
CA PRO A 90 3.65 -7.83 -0.53
C PRO A 90 3.46 -8.94 0.51
N GLN A 91 4.54 -9.58 0.95
CA GLN A 91 4.51 -10.63 1.97
C GLN A 91 4.40 -10.06 3.39
N THR A 92 5.02 -8.92 3.69
CA THR A 92 5.16 -8.42 5.08
C THR A 92 4.13 -7.36 5.47
N ARG A 93 3.48 -6.69 4.53
CA ARG A 93 2.60 -5.54 4.78
C ARG A 93 1.41 -5.82 5.70
N ILE A 94 0.73 -6.97 5.55
CA ILE A 94 -0.38 -7.35 6.44
C ILE A 94 0.13 -7.66 7.85
N PRO A 95 1.16 -8.50 8.05
CA PRO A 95 1.81 -8.68 9.35
C PRO A 95 2.24 -7.36 10.03
N LEU A 96 2.81 -6.41 9.29
CA LEU A 96 3.20 -5.10 9.84
C LEU A 96 2.00 -4.30 10.37
N LEU A 97 0.85 -4.36 9.68
CA LEU A 97 -0.39 -3.72 10.17
C LEU A 97 -0.94 -4.43 11.42
N THR A 98 -1.08 -5.75 11.36
CA THR A 98 -1.72 -6.52 12.44
C THR A 98 -0.89 -6.55 13.72
N SER A 99 0.44 -6.40 13.62
CA SER A 99 1.35 -6.25 14.76
C SER A 99 1.46 -4.82 15.30
N ASN A 100 0.72 -3.85 14.78
CA ASN A 100 0.84 -2.42 15.10
C ASN A 100 2.21 -1.80 14.79
N ALA A 101 3.04 -2.45 13.97
CA ALA A 101 4.34 -1.92 13.54
C ALA A 101 4.21 -0.74 12.59
N VAL A 102 3.10 -0.66 11.85
CA VAL A 102 2.69 0.47 11.02
C VAL A 102 1.20 0.76 11.22
N ASP A 103 0.78 1.96 10.86
CA ASP A 103 -0.59 2.45 11.01
C ASP A 103 -1.40 2.33 9.71
N LEU A 104 -0.73 2.50 8.59
CA LEU A 104 -1.31 2.53 7.26
C LEU A 104 -0.33 1.88 6.27
N ILE A 105 -0.82 1.06 5.36
CA ILE A 105 -0.06 0.64 4.18
C ILE A 105 -0.39 1.60 3.04
N ALA A 106 0.61 2.36 2.61
CA ALA A 106 0.52 3.34 1.53
C ALA A 106 1.45 2.93 0.38
N GLU A 107 1.01 1.95 -0.39
CA GLU A 107 1.75 1.39 -1.52
C GLU A 107 0.80 0.78 -2.57
N THR A 108 1.34 0.02 -3.52
CA THR A 108 0.61 -0.70 -4.57
C THR A 108 -0.04 -1.98 -4.03
N MET A 109 -1.04 -1.82 -3.17
CA MET A 109 -1.76 -2.95 -2.58
C MET A 109 -3.14 -3.12 -3.20
N THR A 110 -3.31 -4.17 -3.97
CA THR A 110 -4.61 -4.53 -4.54
C THR A 110 -5.61 -4.89 -3.45
N ASP A 111 -6.75 -4.25 -3.48
CA ASP A 111 -7.90 -4.57 -2.67
C ASP A 111 -8.55 -5.86 -3.18
N THR A 112 -8.43 -6.94 -2.41
CA THR A 112 -9.03 -8.24 -2.71
C THR A 112 -9.91 -8.72 -1.56
N LYS A 113 -10.91 -9.56 -1.88
CA LYS A 113 -11.78 -10.16 -0.86
C LYS A 113 -10.99 -10.90 0.22
N GLU A 114 -9.99 -11.68 -0.18
CA GLU A 114 -9.12 -12.42 0.72
C GLU A 114 -8.39 -11.48 1.70
N ARG A 115 -7.77 -10.40 1.20
CA ARG A 115 -7.08 -9.43 2.05
C ARG A 115 -8.02 -8.69 3.00
N ARG A 116 -9.27 -8.43 2.55
CA ARG A 116 -10.32 -7.83 3.39
C ARG A 116 -10.75 -8.70 4.56
N GLU A 117 -10.37 -9.96 4.61
CA GLU A 117 -10.57 -10.80 5.80
C GLU A 117 -9.69 -10.32 6.97
N SER A 118 -8.50 -9.80 6.69
CA SER A 118 -7.50 -9.41 7.69
C SER A 118 -7.32 -7.90 7.87
N VAL A 119 -7.64 -7.09 6.86
CA VAL A 119 -7.44 -5.63 6.85
C VAL A 119 -8.62 -4.92 6.19
N ASP A 120 -8.77 -3.63 6.47
CA ASP A 120 -9.71 -2.75 5.76
C ASP A 120 -8.96 -1.95 4.69
N PHE A 121 -9.67 -1.59 3.62
CA PHE A 121 -9.14 -0.79 2.53
C PHE A 121 -9.88 0.53 2.38
N SER A 122 -9.12 1.56 2.08
CA SER A 122 -9.66 2.87 1.69
C SER A 122 -10.42 2.81 0.36
N LEU A 123 -10.94 3.96 -0.07
CA LEU A 123 -11.30 4.21 -1.46
C LEU A 123 -10.14 3.82 -2.37
N THR A 124 -10.46 3.30 -3.56
CA THR A 124 -9.46 2.99 -4.58
C THR A 124 -8.79 4.29 -5.05
N PHE A 125 -7.47 4.33 -5.00
CA PHE A 125 -6.71 5.49 -5.48
C PHE A 125 -5.97 5.25 -6.80
N PHE A 126 -5.95 4.01 -7.31
CA PHE A 126 -5.35 3.68 -8.61
C PHE A 126 -5.96 2.38 -9.14
N VAL A 127 -6.01 2.22 -10.46
CA VAL A 127 -6.46 0.98 -11.11
C VAL A 127 -5.49 0.63 -12.22
N THR A 128 -5.06 -0.63 -12.25
CA THR A 128 -4.19 -1.19 -13.28
C THR A 128 -4.55 -2.66 -13.52
N GLY A 129 -3.71 -3.40 -14.19
CA GLY A 129 -3.83 -4.85 -14.40
C GLY A 129 -2.46 -5.49 -14.55
N ALA A 130 -2.40 -6.80 -14.37
CA ALA A 130 -1.19 -7.58 -14.48
C ALA A 130 -0.78 -7.82 -15.93
N GLN A 131 0.53 -7.75 -16.18
CA GLN A 131 1.16 -7.99 -17.49
C GLN A 131 2.53 -8.69 -17.30
N PHE A 132 3.31 -8.78 -18.35
CA PHE A 132 4.67 -9.32 -18.32
C PHE A 132 5.70 -8.33 -18.86
N LEU A 133 6.83 -8.23 -18.17
CA LEU A 133 8.04 -7.61 -18.69
C LEU A 133 8.95 -8.72 -19.22
N VAL A 134 9.40 -8.56 -20.45
CA VAL A 134 10.26 -9.51 -21.16
C VAL A 134 11.40 -8.80 -21.87
N LYS A 135 12.45 -9.52 -22.19
CA LYS A 135 13.49 -9.01 -23.08
C LYS A 135 12.92 -8.85 -24.50
N LYS A 136 13.31 -7.79 -25.20
CA LYS A 136 12.95 -7.56 -26.60
C LYS A 136 13.28 -8.78 -27.45
N GLY A 137 12.34 -9.19 -28.30
CA GLY A 137 12.46 -10.42 -29.11
C GLY A 137 12.02 -11.72 -28.39
N SER A 138 11.54 -11.64 -27.13
CA SER A 138 10.97 -12.80 -26.43
C SER A 138 9.78 -13.40 -27.19
N PRO A 139 9.62 -14.72 -27.20
CA PRO A 139 8.44 -15.38 -27.75
C PRO A 139 7.19 -15.23 -26.85
N ILE A 140 7.37 -14.80 -25.59
CA ILE A 140 6.25 -14.57 -24.66
C ILE A 140 5.48 -13.34 -25.11
N LYS A 141 4.15 -13.49 -25.29
CA LYS A 141 3.25 -12.43 -25.75
C LYS A 141 2.11 -12.13 -24.77
N GLY A 142 1.93 -12.96 -23.75
CA GLY A 142 0.87 -12.84 -22.75
C GLY A 142 0.76 -14.10 -21.93
N ILE A 143 -0.25 -14.18 -21.08
CA ILE A 143 -0.45 -15.29 -20.13
C ILE A 143 -0.58 -16.64 -20.83
N GLU A 144 -1.12 -16.67 -22.04
CA GLU A 144 -1.33 -17.90 -22.82
C GLU A 144 -0.02 -18.55 -23.32
N SER A 145 1.09 -17.79 -23.28
CA SER A 145 2.38 -18.22 -23.84
C SER A 145 3.43 -18.61 -22.77
N ILE A 146 3.04 -18.68 -21.49
CA ILE A 146 3.98 -18.90 -20.39
C ILE A 146 4.05 -20.35 -19.90
N ALA A 147 3.24 -21.27 -20.43
CA ALA A 147 3.29 -22.69 -20.08
C ALA A 147 4.72 -23.27 -20.20
N GLY A 148 5.21 -23.91 -19.16
CA GLY A 148 6.57 -24.45 -19.05
C GLY A 148 7.71 -23.41 -18.96
N LYS A 149 7.42 -22.11 -19.01
CA LYS A 149 8.42 -21.04 -18.91
C LYS A 149 8.73 -20.70 -17.45
N ARG A 150 9.96 -20.24 -17.21
CA ARG A 150 10.34 -19.69 -15.89
C ARG A 150 9.87 -18.24 -15.80
N ILE A 151 9.00 -17.98 -14.85
CA ILE A 151 8.36 -16.67 -14.64
C ILE A 151 8.72 -16.17 -13.25
N ALA A 152 9.20 -14.94 -13.15
CA ALA A 152 9.37 -14.25 -11.87
C ALA A 152 8.06 -13.61 -11.42
N ALA A 153 7.80 -13.62 -10.12
CA ALA A 153 6.77 -12.83 -9.46
C ALA A 153 7.24 -12.45 -8.06
N GLN A 154 6.54 -11.53 -7.39
CA GLN A 154 6.82 -11.22 -5.99
C GLN A 154 6.02 -12.13 -5.06
N GLN A 155 6.66 -12.57 -3.98
CA GLN A 155 6.01 -13.33 -2.91
C GLN A 155 4.82 -12.54 -2.34
N GLY A 156 3.68 -13.22 -2.13
CA GLY A 156 2.46 -12.61 -1.59
C GLY A 156 1.74 -11.64 -2.52
N SER A 157 2.15 -11.57 -3.80
CA SER A 157 1.46 -10.76 -4.82
C SER A 157 0.23 -11.50 -5.39
N THR A 158 -0.76 -10.71 -5.87
CA THR A 158 -1.88 -11.23 -6.66
C THR A 158 -1.40 -11.89 -7.94
N ASN A 159 -0.36 -11.34 -8.56
CA ASN A 159 0.26 -11.86 -9.78
C ASN A 159 0.77 -13.29 -9.60
N ALA A 160 1.51 -13.57 -8.51
CA ALA A 160 2.01 -14.91 -8.21
C ALA A 160 0.85 -15.91 -8.03
N ARG A 161 -0.20 -15.51 -7.31
CA ARG A 161 -1.38 -16.34 -7.11
C ARG A 161 -2.09 -16.65 -8.43
N ILE A 162 -2.35 -15.63 -9.26
CA ILE A 162 -3.02 -15.81 -10.55
C ILE A 162 -2.25 -16.74 -11.48
N ILE A 163 -0.91 -16.63 -11.54
CA ILE A 163 -0.10 -17.54 -12.36
C ILE A 163 -0.24 -18.99 -11.88
N ARG A 164 -0.18 -19.23 -10.55
CA ARG A 164 -0.36 -20.60 -10.01
C ARG A 164 -1.73 -21.18 -10.34
N GLU A 165 -2.78 -20.35 -10.27
CA GLU A 165 -4.16 -20.78 -10.51
C GLU A 165 -4.44 -21.00 -12.00
N ARG A 166 -4.03 -20.06 -12.86
CA ARG A 166 -4.39 -20.10 -14.29
C ARG A 166 -3.43 -20.88 -15.18
N VAL A 167 -2.15 -20.90 -14.83
CA VAL A 167 -1.11 -21.57 -15.64
C VAL A 167 -0.19 -22.41 -14.73
N PRO A 168 -0.70 -23.47 -14.08
CA PRO A 168 0.08 -24.28 -13.13
C PRO A 168 1.28 -24.97 -13.76
N SER A 169 1.34 -25.09 -15.08
CA SER A 169 2.50 -25.59 -15.82
C SER A 169 3.64 -24.57 -15.96
N ALA A 170 3.41 -23.29 -15.66
CA ALA A 170 4.49 -22.30 -15.60
C ALA A 170 5.41 -22.57 -14.40
N LYS A 171 6.72 -22.41 -14.60
CA LYS A 171 7.72 -22.56 -13.53
C LYS A 171 7.86 -21.21 -12.81
N LEU A 172 7.00 -20.98 -11.80
CA LEU A 172 6.98 -19.73 -11.05
C LEU A 172 8.15 -19.69 -10.07
N LEU A 173 8.97 -18.64 -10.15
CA LEU A 173 10.03 -18.28 -9.20
C LEU A 173 9.61 -17.00 -8.46
N GLU A 174 9.54 -17.08 -7.14
CA GLU A 174 9.08 -15.97 -6.32
C GLU A 174 10.24 -15.27 -5.63
N PHE A 175 10.22 -13.94 -5.67
CA PHE A 175 11.25 -13.06 -5.14
C PHE A 175 10.65 -12.14 -4.05
N PRO A 176 11.45 -11.72 -3.06
CA PRO A 176 10.95 -10.90 -1.95
C PRO A 176 10.47 -9.52 -2.40
N ASP A 177 11.12 -8.94 -3.39
CA ASP A 177 10.84 -7.60 -3.88
C ASP A 177 10.96 -7.47 -5.40
N GLN A 178 10.62 -6.30 -5.91
CA GLN A 178 10.60 -5.98 -7.32
C GLN A 178 12.00 -5.87 -7.94
N PRO A 179 13.00 -5.24 -7.29
CA PRO A 179 14.38 -5.25 -7.78
C PRO A 179 14.95 -6.64 -7.95
N ALA A 180 14.77 -7.54 -6.99
CA ALA A 180 15.28 -8.93 -7.07
C ALA A 180 14.62 -9.71 -8.22
N ALA A 181 13.29 -9.58 -8.40
CA ALA A 181 12.58 -10.21 -9.52
C ALA A 181 13.06 -9.68 -10.88
N PHE A 182 13.26 -8.38 -11.00
CA PHE A 182 13.79 -7.76 -12.22
C PHE A 182 15.23 -8.18 -12.48
N GLN A 183 16.08 -8.24 -11.46
CA GLN A 183 17.46 -8.69 -11.59
C GLN A 183 17.54 -10.15 -12.10
N ALA A 184 16.66 -11.02 -11.63
CA ALA A 184 16.56 -12.40 -12.14
C ALA A 184 16.20 -12.45 -13.64
N LEU A 185 15.33 -11.51 -14.10
CA LEU A 185 15.02 -11.37 -15.52
C LEU A 185 16.23 -10.86 -16.31
N VAL A 186 16.95 -9.86 -15.81
CA VAL A 186 18.17 -9.30 -16.44
C VAL A 186 19.25 -10.38 -16.60
N GLN A 187 19.41 -11.22 -15.59
CA GLN A 187 20.39 -12.34 -15.59
C GLN A 187 19.93 -13.56 -16.42
N GLY A 188 18.72 -13.56 -16.98
CA GLY A 188 18.19 -14.69 -17.75
C GLY A 188 17.82 -15.92 -16.90
N GLN A 189 17.76 -15.79 -15.58
CA GLN A 189 17.28 -16.83 -14.68
C GLN A 189 15.81 -17.15 -14.94
N VAL A 190 15.03 -16.12 -15.33
CA VAL A 190 13.63 -16.21 -15.77
C VAL A 190 13.46 -15.62 -17.17
N GLN A 191 12.39 -15.99 -17.84
CA GLN A 191 12.08 -15.57 -19.20
C GLN A 191 11.10 -14.39 -19.25
N ALA A 192 10.35 -14.17 -18.17
CA ALA A 192 9.48 -13.02 -17.97
C ALA A 192 9.36 -12.70 -16.47
N TYR A 193 9.07 -11.45 -16.18
CA TYR A 193 8.65 -11.00 -14.86
C TYR A 193 7.20 -10.50 -14.93
N THR A 194 6.31 -11.04 -14.11
CA THR A 194 4.93 -10.58 -14.01
C THR A 194 4.76 -9.63 -12.82
N ASN A 195 4.14 -8.51 -13.11
CA ASN A 195 3.69 -7.51 -12.15
C ASN A 195 2.60 -6.66 -12.81
N ASP A 196 2.08 -5.68 -12.07
CA ASP A 196 1.11 -4.75 -12.60
C ASP A 196 1.77 -3.84 -13.64
N GLY A 197 1.10 -3.60 -14.76
CA GLY A 197 1.67 -2.95 -15.93
C GLY A 197 2.34 -1.61 -15.64
N ILE A 198 1.74 -0.79 -14.78
CA ILE A 198 2.33 0.49 -14.36
C ILE A 198 3.63 0.30 -13.55
N GLN A 199 3.74 -0.72 -12.71
CA GLN A 199 4.96 -1.01 -11.98
C GLN A 199 6.05 -1.54 -12.92
N LEU A 200 5.67 -2.37 -13.91
CA LEU A 200 6.58 -2.79 -14.97
C LEU A 200 7.09 -1.61 -15.80
N ALA A 201 6.21 -0.64 -16.10
CA ALA A 201 6.60 0.59 -16.80
C ALA A 201 7.59 1.41 -15.97
N GLY A 202 7.38 1.53 -14.67
CA GLY A 202 8.30 2.19 -13.75
C GLY A 202 9.69 1.54 -13.72
N LEU A 203 9.73 0.21 -13.62
CA LEU A 203 10.99 -0.54 -13.68
C LEU A 203 11.71 -0.36 -15.01
N LYS A 204 10.98 -0.50 -16.13
CA LYS A 204 11.53 -0.31 -17.45
C LYS A 204 12.13 1.10 -17.59
N ALA A 205 11.42 2.14 -17.14
CA ALA A 205 11.90 3.53 -17.22
C ALA A 205 13.20 3.76 -16.40
N LYS A 206 13.42 2.99 -15.34
CA LYS A 206 14.64 3.06 -14.50
C LYS A 206 15.72 2.07 -14.89
N ALA A 207 15.47 1.19 -15.85
CA ALA A 207 16.46 0.22 -16.31
C ALA A 207 17.62 0.94 -17.02
N PRO A 208 18.87 0.44 -16.92
CA PRO A 208 20.03 1.01 -17.61
C PRO A 208 19.86 1.10 -19.14
N ARG A 209 19.10 0.17 -19.72
CA ARG A 209 18.76 0.12 -21.15
C ARG A 209 17.27 -0.18 -21.31
N PRO A 210 16.40 0.83 -21.20
CA PRO A 210 14.94 0.65 -21.26
C PRO A 210 14.46 0.04 -22.59
N GLU A 211 15.18 0.28 -23.67
CA GLU A 211 14.89 -0.24 -25.01
C GLU A 211 15.04 -1.76 -25.17
N ASP A 212 15.78 -2.40 -24.26
CA ASP A 212 15.94 -3.87 -24.24
C ASP A 212 14.69 -4.58 -23.71
N TRP A 213 13.77 -3.87 -23.08
CA TRP A 213 12.63 -4.43 -22.37
C TRP A 213 11.30 -4.06 -23.01
N VAL A 214 10.37 -5.00 -23.04
CA VAL A 214 9.02 -4.79 -23.56
C VAL A 214 7.99 -5.33 -22.57
N ILE A 215 6.96 -4.54 -22.32
CA ILE A 215 5.77 -4.99 -21.59
C ILE A 215 4.84 -5.61 -22.63
N VAL A 216 4.38 -6.83 -22.37
CA VAL A 216 3.59 -7.63 -23.31
C VAL A 216 2.33 -8.22 -22.67
N GLY A 217 1.35 -8.50 -23.53
CA GLY A 217 0.05 -9.06 -23.18
C GLY A 217 -0.97 -8.01 -22.76
N GLU A 218 -2.23 -8.36 -22.92
CA GLU A 218 -3.34 -7.60 -22.35
C GLU A 218 -3.34 -7.76 -20.82
N PHE A 219 -4.05 -6.90 -20.12
CA PHE A 219 -4.27 -7.06 -18.69
C PHE A 219 -5.00 -8.37 -18.43
N PHE A 220 -4.37 -9.27 -17.70
CA PHE A 220 -4.99 -10.54 -17.31
C PHE A 220 -5.62 -10.52 -15.91
N SER A 221 -5.59 -9.38 -15.26
CA SER A 221 -6.31 -9.09 -14.01
C SER A 221 -6.74 -7.63 -13.95
N ARG A 222 -7.57 -7.30 -12.95
CA ARG A 222 -7.87 -5.93 -12.54
C ARG A 222 -7.36 -5.73 -11.12
N GLU A 223 -6.49 -4.74 -10.95
CA GLU A 223 -5.76 -4.47 -9.71
C GLU A 223 -6.13 -3.07 -9.18
N PRO A 224 -7.25 -2.93 -8.41
CA PRO A 224 -7.58 -1.67 -7.74
C PRO A 224 -6.70 -1.52 -6.49
N TYR A 225 -5.94 -0.43 -6.41
CA TYR A 225 -5.12 -0.15 -5.25
C TYR A 225 -5.88 0.66 -4.20
N GLY A 226 -5.86 0.20 -2.97
CA GLY A 226 -6.33 0.91 -1.78
C GLY A 226 -5.22 1.00 -0.73
N MET A 227 -5.29 2.03 0.10
CA MET A 227 -4.49 2.07 1.33
C MET A 227 -5.11 1.09 2.32
N ALA A 228 -4.28 0.24 2.95
CA ALA A 228 -4.78 -0.74 3.90
C ALA A 228 -4.50 -0.32 5.34
N MET A 229 -5.42 -0.65 6.23
CA MET A 229 -5.36 -0.36 7.66
C MET A 229 -5.93 -1.51 8.48
N ARG A 230 -5.72 -1.50 9.79
CA ARG A 230 -6.28 -2.53 10.70
C ARG A 230 -7.79 -2.56 10.62
N LYS A 231 -8.35 -3.75 10.81
CA LYS A 231 -9.79 -3.95 10.92
C LYS A 231 -10.35 -3.36 12.21
N ASN A 232 -11.66 -3.10 12.18
CA ASN A 232 -12.42 -2.62 13.33
C ASN A 232 -11.99 -1.22 13.82
N GLU A 233 -11.43 -0.42 12.93
CA GLU A 233 -11.10 0.98 13.17
C GLU A 233 -11.86 1.92 12.21
N PRO A 234 -13.21 1.96 12.27
CA PRO A 234 -14.03 2.69 11.31
C PRO A 234 -13.72 4.20 11.27
N ASP A 235 -13.35 4.79 12.40
CA ASP A 235 -13.01 6.21 12.49
C ASP A 235 -11.75 6.55 11.69
N PHE A 236 -10.74 5.66 11.73
CA PHE A 236 -9.52 5.85 10.95
C PHE A 236 -9.77 5.61 9.46
N LEU A 237 -10.55 4.59 9.11
CA LEU A 237 -10.97 4.32 7.73
C LEU A 237 -11.75 5.51 7.14
N GLN A 238 -12.74 6.02 7.86
CA GLN A 238 -13.51 7.19 7.43
C GLN A 238 -12.61 8.42 7.28
N PHE A 239 -11.66 8.60 8.19
CA PHE A 239 -10.71 9.70 8.12
C PHE A 239 -9.84 9.64 6.85
N VAL A 240 -9.25 8.49 6.54
CA VAL A 240 -8.44 8.27 5.33
C VAL A 240 -9.30 8.48 4.07
N ASN A 241 -10.51 7.93 4.06
CA ASN A 241 -11.44 8.10 2.94
C ASN A 241 -11.86 9.56 2.73
N ALA A 242 -12.10 10.31 3.80
CA ALA A 242 -12.42 11.75 3.72
C ALA A 242 -11.26 12.54 3.09
N GLY A 243 -10.01 12.24 3.45
CA GLY A 243 -8.83 12.88 2.85
C GLY A 243 -8.67 12.55 1.36
N LEU A 244 -8.88 11.30 0.96
CA LEU A 244 -8.85 10.89 -0.45
C LEU A 244 -9.99 11.54 -1.24
N LYS A 245 -11.20 11.56 -0.68
CA LYS A 245 -12.37 12.22 -1.26
C LYS A 245 -12.11 13.71 -1.52
N GLU A 246 -11.66 14.42 -0.50
CA GLU A 246 -11.31 15.85 -0.62
C GLU A 246 -10.23 16.09 -1.70
N ALA A 247 -9.22 15.24 -1.77
CA ALA A 247 -8.17 15.34 -2.77
C ALA A 247 -8.70 15.14 -4.21
N ILE A 248 -9.65 14.21 -4.41
CA ILE A 248 -10.28 13.97 -5.71
C ILE A 248 -11.22 15.12 -6.08
N GLU A 249 -12.10 15.55 -5.18
CA GLU A 249 -13.08 16.60 -5.39
C GLU A 249 -12.43 17.99 -5.63
N SER A 250 -11.37 18.30 -4.89
CA SER A 250 -10.60 19.56 -5.07
C SER A 250 -9.69 19.56 -6.29
N GLY A 251 -9.53 18.42 -6.97
CA GLY A 251 -8.60 18.27 -8.09
C GLY A 251 -7.14 18.08 -7.67
N LYS A 252 -6.80 18.10 -6.38
CA LYS A 252 -5.45 17.87 -5.86
C LYS A 252 -4.91 16.50 -6.28
N TYR A 253 -5.74 15.46 -6.21
CA TYR A 253 -5.40 14.13 -6.67
C TYR A 253 -4.93 14.13 -8.14
N PHE A 254 -5.65 14.81 -9.03
CA PHE A 254 -5.32 14.85 -10.46
C PHE A 254 -4.03 15.61 -10.74
N LYS A 255 -3.72 16.64 -9.95
CA LYS A 255 -2.42 17.34 -10.02
C LYS A 255 -1.26 16.42 -9.60
N LEU A 256 -1.46 15.62 -8.53
CA LEU A 256 -0.48 14.63 -8.11
C LEU A 256 -0.34 13.51 -9.15
N TYR A 257 -1.45 13.05 -9.72
CA TYR A 257 -1.43 12.08 -10.80
C TYR A 257 -0.61 12.59 -11.99
N ASP A 258 -0.86 13.83 -12.44
CA ASP A 258 -0.14 14.45 -13.55
C ASP A 258 1.36 14.64 -13.28
N LYS A 259 1.73 14.95 -12.03
CA LYS A 259 3.14 15.03 -11.61
C LYS A 259 3.88 13.72 -11.85
N TRP A 260 3.27 12.57 -11.56
CA TRP A 260 3.93 11.27 -11.63
C TRP A 260 3.69 10.51 -12.93
N PHE A 261 2.50 10.65 -13.51
CA PHE A 261 2.00 9.86 -14.64
C PHE A 261 1.62 10.70 -15.85
N GLY A 262 1.67 12.02 -15.76
CA GLY A 262 1.41 12.92 -16.88
C GLY A 262 2.48 12.84 -17.97
N PRO A 263 2.32 13.54 -19.08
CA PRO A 263 3.25 13.50 -20.22
C PRO A 263 4.70 13.87 -19.87
N LYS A 264 4.89 14.67 -18.81
CA LYS A 264 6.21 15.06 -18.26
C LYS A 264 6.52 14.37 -16.94
N GLY A 265 5.68 13.44 -16.52
CA GLY A 265 5.85 12.66 -15.29
C GLY A 265 6.97 11.63 -15.44
N GLU A 266 7.31 11.03 -14.31
CA GLU A 266 8.39 10.04 -14.27
C GLU A 266 8.10 8.78 -15.10
N VAL A 267 6.82 8.36 -15.13
CA VAL A 267 6.33 7.25 -15.94
C VAL A 267 5.03 7.68 -16.61
N PRO A 268 5.08 8.17 -17.87
CA PRO A 268 3.87 8.56 -18.58
C PRO A 268 2.85 7.42 -18.64
N TYR A 269 1.72 7.63 -18.00
CA TYR A 269 0.62 6.67 -17.93
C TYR A 269 -0.70 7.47 -17.90
N PRO A 270 -1.24 7.85 -19.05
CA PRO A 270 -2.39 8.73 -19.13
C PRO A 270 -3.60 8.15 -18.39
N LEU A 271 -4.23 8.98 -17.60
CA LEU A 271 -5.48 8.61 -16.92
C LEU A 271 -6.59 8.50 -17.97
N THR A 272 -7.15 7.29 -18.12
CA THR A 272 -8.25 7.10 -19.07
C THR A 272 -9.54 7.78 -18.57
N PRO A 273 -10.43 8.20 -19.48
CA PRO A 273 -11.73 8.76 -19.10
C PRO A 273 -12.52 7.86 -18.15
N GLU A 274 -12.51 6.55 -18.38
CA GLU A 274 -13.23 5.55 -17.59
C GLU A 274 -12.65 5.46 -16.17
N THR A 275 -11.31 5.44 -16.03
CA THR A 275 -10.66 5.43 -14.71
C THR A 275 -10.92 6.74 -13.97
N LYS A 276 -10.89 7.87 -14.65
CA LYS A 276 -11.20 9.17 -14.05
C LYS A 276 -12.65 9.21 -13.55
N GLN A 277 -13.59 8.76 -14.38
CA GLN A 277 -14.99 8.66 -14.01
C GLN A 277 -15.18 7.75 -12.80
N PHE A 278 -14.60 6.55 -12.80
CA PHE A 278 -14.65 5.62 -11.66
C PHE A 278 -14.17 6.27 -10.36
N LEU A 279 -13.02 6.97 -10.39
CA LEU A 279 -12.48 7.67 -9.21
C LEU A 279 -13.42 8.78 -8.71
N GLN A 280 -14.09 9.48 -9.62
CA GLN A 280 -15.05 10.54 -9.26
C GLN A 280 -16.38 10.00 -8.77
N GLU A 281 -16.84 8.86 -9.28
CA GLU A 281 -18.11 8.25 -8.87
C GLU A 281 -18.03 7.62 -7.47
N GLN A 282 -16.93 6.92 -7.15
CA GLN A 282 -16.78 6.28 -5.85
C GLN A 282 -16.82 7.27 -4.67
N VAL A 283 -16.48 8.55 -4.88
CA VAL A 283 -16.52 9.57 -3.83
C VAL A 283 -17.91 10.21 -3.66
N LYS A 284 -18.83 10.01 -4.62
CA LYS A 284 -20.22 10.49 -4.55
C LYS A 284 -21.11 9.55 -3.75
N THR A 285 -20.77 8.27 -3.70
CA THR A 285 -21.60 7.18 -3.16
C THR A 285 -21.25 6.78 -1.72
N LYS A 286 -20.24 7.40 -1.12
CA LYS A 286 -19.79 7.11 0.27
C LYS A 286 -19.63 8.44 1.04
#